data_294796a8e35e2f47355c0c2312c95424
#
_entry.id   294796a8e35e2f47355c0c2312c95424
#
_cell.length_a   1.000
_cell.length_b   1.000
_cell.length_c   1.000
_cell.angle_alpha   90.00
_cell.angle_beta   90.00
_cell.angle_gamma   90.00
#
_symmetry.space_group_name_H-M   'P 1'
#
loop_
_entity.id
_entity.type
_entity.pdbx_description
1 polymer ?
#
loop_
_entity_poly.entity_id
_entity_poly.type
_entity_poly.pdbx_seq_one_letter_code
_entity_poly.pdbx_strand_id
1 'polypeptide(L)'
;KVSDHHAIIPTAAFAGNGFDGLPESEKKLMSLVCCKLLCAVAAPQEYETVTAVFDCGGKQFTAKGKTILMAGWKDIDARFRAALKAKPDEDGAEDAALPELSEGQIFEAATASVSEHYTTPPKPYTEDSLLSAMENAGKEDMPEDAERQGLGTPATRAAMIEKLLSAGFVERKGKSLVPTKDGINLAVILPDMLKSPLLTAEWEIRLTEIAKGSDDPQRFMQGIEDMTRELVKRY
;
A
#
# COMPACT_ATOMS: atom_id res chain seq x y z
N LYS A 1 8.80 15.17 -8.39
CA LYS A 1 7.88 15.32 -9.53
C LYS A 1 6.50 15.63 -8.96
N VAL A 2 5.91 16.77 -9.31
CA VAL A 2 4.56 17.14 -8.84
C VAL A 2 3.58 16.40 -9.74
N SER A 3 2.65 15.62 -9.14
CA SER A 3 1.55 14.98 -9.87
C SER A 3 0.52 16.03 -10.29
N ASP A 4 -0.44 15.66 -11.16
CA ASP A 4 -1.51 16.53 -11.65
C ASP A 4 -2.45 17.07 -10.56
N HIS A 5 -2.37 16.51 -9.37
CA HIS A 5 -3.19 16.87 -8.22
C HIS A 5 -2.33 17.36 -7.06
N HIS A 6 -2.74 18.48 -6.48
CA HIS A 6 -2.15 18.99 -5.24
C HIS A 6 -2.65 18.19 -4.02
N ALA A 7 -1.92 18.28 -2.91
CA ALA A 7 -2.33 17.65 -1.66
C ALA A 7 -3.63 18.26 -1.12
N ILE A 8 -4.40 17.46 -0.38
CA ILE A 8 -5.56 17.93 0.38
C ILE A 8 -5.02 18.60 1.64
N ILE A 9 -5.29 19.91 1.77
CA ILE A 9 -4.87 20.71 2.92
C ILE A 9 -6.05 21.52 3.46
N PRO A 10 -6.03 21.90 4.76
CA PRO A 10 -7.02 22.82 5.31
C PRO A 10 -7.01 24.16 4.56
N THR A 11 -8.18 24.75 4.37
CA THR A 11 -8.30 26.09 3.76
C THR A 11 -8.07 27.21 4.78
N ALA A 12 -7.79 28.42 4.32
CA ALA A 12 -7.66 29.58 5.18
C ALA A 12 -8.95 29.87 6.00
N ALA A 13 -10.13 29.57 5.42
CA ALA A 13 -11.40 29.69 6.13
C ALA A 13 -11.48 28.77 7.35
N PHE A 14 -10.91 27.56 7.26
CA PHE A 14 -10.84 26.63 8.38
C PHE A 14 -9.93 27.19 9.51
N ALA A 15 -8.82 27.85 9.17
CA ALA A 15 -7.93 28.44 10.15
C ALA A 15 -8.62 29.52 11.02
N GLY A 16 -9.64 30.22 10.46
CA GLY A 16 -10.44 31.21 11.20
C GLY A 16 -11.54 30.60 12.05
N ASN A 17 -12.23 29.58 11.56
CA ASN A 17 -13.42 28.99 12.20
C ASN A 17 -13.14 27.71 13.00
N GLY A 18 -12.02 27.06 12.76
CA GLY A 18 -11.65 25.81 13.43
C GLY A 18 -12.67 24.69 13.17
N PHE A 19 -12.96 23.93 14.20
CA PHE A 19 -13.92 22.81 14.18
C PHE A 19 -15.36 23.21 14.54
N ASP A 20 -15.60 24.51 14.84
CA ASP A 20 -16.91 24.98 15.27
C ASP A 20 -17.96 24.81 14.16
N GLY A 21 -19.12 24.31 14.54
CA GLY A 21 -20.24 24.08 13.62
C GLY A 21 -20.13 22.85 12.71
N LEU A 22 -19.01 22.12 12.71
CA LEU A 22 -18.87 20.89 11.92
C LEU A 22 -19.54 19.69 12.60
N PRO A 23 -20.20 18.80 11.84
CA PRO A 23 -20.63 17.48 12.32
C PRO A 23 -19.44 16.63 12.79
N GLU A 24 -19.67 15.70 13.72
CA GLU A 24 -18.59 14.86 14.29
C GLU A 24 -17.80 14.03 13.25
N SER A 25 -18.47 13.57 12.19
CA SER A 25 -17.82 12.85 11.08
C SER A 25 -16.85 13.76 10.32
N GLU A 26 -17.26 14.99 10.07
CA GLU A 26 -16.44 15.99 9.36
C GLU A 26 -15.28 16.47 10.22
N LYS A 27 -15.51 16.65 11.54
CA LYS A 27 -14.43 16.95 12.49
C LYS A 27 -13.34 15.88 12.46
N LYS A 28 -13.72 14.59 12.46
CA LYS A 28 -12.75 13.48 12.38
C LYS A 28 -11.97 13.50 11.09
N LEU A 29 -12.64 13.72 9.95
CA LEU A 29 -12.00 13.80 8.65
C LEU A 29 -11.02 14.99 8.59
N MET A 30 -11.47 16.17 9.01
CA MET A 30 -10.63 17.36 9.04
C MET A 30 -9.44 17.20 10.01
N SER A 31 -9.64 16.55 11.15
CA SER A 31 -8.56 16.23 12.08
C SER A 31 -7.52 15.30 11.45
N LEU A 32 -7.97 14.33 10.65
CA LEU A 32 -7.06 13.46 9.89
C LEU A 32 -6.25 14.25 8.86
N VAL A 33 -6.89 15.14 8.10
CA VAL A 33 -6.21 16.01 7.12
C VAL A 33 -5.16 16.89 7.82
N CYS A 34 -5.53 17.53 8.92
CA CYS A 34 -4.60 18.34 9.72
C CYS A 34 -3.43 17.51 10.26
N CYS A 35 -3.72 16.32 10.80
CA CYS A 35 -2.68 15.40 11.27
C CYS A 35 -1.69 15.04 10.17
N LYS A 36 -2.19 14.66 8.99
CA LYS A 36 -1.32 14.30 7.86
C LYS A 36 -0.49 15.48 7.36
N LEU A 37 -1.05 16.68 7.34
CA LEU A 37 -0.28 17.89 7.02
C LEU A 37 0.84 18.14 8.05
N LEU A 38 0.52 18.05 9.34
CA LEU A 38 1.51 18.21 10.41
C LEU A 38 2.62 17.15 10.32
N CYS A 39 2.26 15.89 10.06
CA CYS A 39 3.24 14.82 9.85
C CYS A 39 4.14 15.09 8.64
N ALA A 40 3.60 15.63 7.55
CA ALA A 40 4.35 15.90 6.33
C ALA A 40 5.40 17.02 6.47
N VAL A 41 5.17 17.98 7.40
CA VAL A 41 6.10 19.10 7.65
C VAL A 41 6.94 18.91 8.92
N ALA A 42 6.69 17.86 9.69
CA ALA A 42 7.45 17.55 10.89
C ALA A 42 8.83 16.97 10.58
N ALA A 43 9.69 16.93 11.57
CA ALA A 43 11.00 16.28 11.45
C ALA A 43 10.85 14.79 11.13
N PRO A 44 11.77 14.20 10.35
CA PRO A 44 11.77 12.76 10.06
C PRO A 44 11.97 11.95 11.34
N GLN A 45 11.54 10.69 11.30
CA GLN A 45 11.93 9.73 12.33
C GLN A 45 13.39 9.33 12.11
N GLU A 46 14.19 9.39 13.17
CA GLU A 46 15.57 8.89 13.16
C GLU A 46 15.65 7.63 14.02
N TYR A 47 16.28 6.62 13.49
CA TYR A 47 16.47 5.36 14.19
C TYR A 47 17.76 4.68 13.75
N GLU A 48 18.31 3.86 14.63
CA GLU A 48 19.44 2.99 14.38
C GLU A 48 18.96 1.55 14.27
N THR A 49 19.46 0.84 13.27
CA THR A 49 19.20 -0.61 13.11
C THR A 49 20.47 -1.39 13.31
N VAL A 50 20.39 -2.42 14.13
CA VAL A 50 21.49 -3.35 14.37
C VAL A 50 21.08 -4.71 13.86
N THR A 51 21.98 -5.35 13.11
CA THR A 51 21.81 -6.74 12.68
C THR A 51 22.96 -7.54 13.27
N ALA A 52 22.64 -8.45 14.19
CA ALA A 52 23.61 -9.37 14.78
C ALA A 52 23.49 -10.75 14.12
N VAL A 53 24.63 -11.31 13.72
CA VAL A 53 24.71 -12.67 13.18
C VAL A 53 25.47 -13.52 14.18
N PHE A 54 24.87 -14.59 14.65
CA PHE A 54 25.45 -15.53 15.61
C PHE A 54 25.79 -16.82 14.89
N ASP A 55 27.00 -17.34 15.11
CA ASP A 55 27.38 -18.71 14.72
C ASP A 55 27.17 -19.65 15.90
N CYS A 56 26.40 -20.70 15.69
CA CYS A 56 26.17 -21.72 16.68
C CYS A 56 26.29 -23.10 16.02
N GLY A 57 27.42 -23.77 16.23
CA GLY A 57 27.69 -25.11 15.68
C GLY A 57 27.67 -25.15 14.15
N GLY A 58 28.18 -24.11 13.49
CA GLY A 58 28.18 -23.94 12.02
C GLY A 58 26.83 -23.58 11.41
N LYS A 59 25.86 -23.15 12.22
CA LYS A 59 24.59 -22.60 11.79
C LYS A 59 24.51 -21.13 12.17
N GLN A 60 24.06 -20.30 11.21
CA GLN A 60 23.89 -18.88 11.43
C GLN A 60 22.47 -18.53 11.88
N PHE A 61 22.40 -17.73 12.94
CA PHE A 61 21.17 -17.15 13.45
C PHE A 61 21.28 -15.63 13.36
N THR A 62 20.22 -14.98 12.91
CA THR A 62 20.22 -13.53 12.74
C THR A 62 19.20 -12.90 13.68
N ALA A 63 19.62 -11.90 14.44
CA ALA A 63 18.75 -11.04 15.21
C ALA A 63 18.81 -9.62 14.66
N LYS A 64 17.67 -8.96 14.58
CA LYS A 64 17.56 -7.55 14.17
C LYS A 64 16.98 -6.74 15.30
N GLY A 65 17.58 -5.61 15.58
CA GLY A 65 17.07 -4.64 16.54
C GLY A 65 16.94 -3.25 15.93
N LYS A 66 16.08 -2.43 16.52
CA LYS A 66 15.89 -1.06 16.13
C LYS A 66 15.74 -0.19 17.37
N THR A 67 16.52 0.87 17.43
CA THR A 67 16.46 1.87 18.49
C THR A 67 16.02 3.20 17.91
N ILE A 68 14.92 3.75 18.41
CA ILE A 68 14.42 5.03 17.96
C ILE A 68 15.22 6.15 18.65
N LEU A 69 15.94 6.95 17.88
CA LEU A 69 16.71 8.10 18.35
C LEU A 69 15.82 9.35 18.45
N MET A 70 14.96 9.55 17.43
CA MET A 70 14.00 10.64 17.40
C MET A 70 12.69 10.16 16.76
N ALA A 71 11.58 10.32 17.48
CA ALA A 71 10.27 9.86 17.00
C ALA A 71 9.77 10.65 15.78
N GLY A 72 10.12 11.94 15.68
CA GLY A 72 9.73 12.79 14.56
C GLY A 72 8.22 12.81 14.34
N TRP A 73 7.81 12.76 13.06
CA TRP A 73 6.40 12.80 12.69
C TRP A 73 5.55 11.66 13.28
N LYS A 74 6.16 10.53 13.65
CA LYS A 74 5.45 9.41 14.26
C LYS A 74 4.87 9.73 15.65
N ASP A 75 5.46 10.64 16.40
CA ASP A 75 4.88 11.10 17.67
C ASP A 75 3.54 11.83 17.45
N ILE A 76 3.44 12.64 16.39
CA ILE A 76 2.19 13.32 16.00
C ILE A 76 1.12 12.32 15.62
N ASP A 77 1.45 11.34 14.76
CA ASP A 77 0.52 10.28 14.31
C ASP A 77 0.06 9.42 15.49
N ALA A 78 0.97 9.03 16.38
CA ALA A 78 0.64 8.25 17.58
C ALA A 78 -0.32 8.96 18.53
N ARG A 79 -0.09 10.25 18.81
CA ARG A 79 -1.01 11.08 19.63
C ARG A 79 -2.38 11.20 18.98
N PHE A 80 -2.43 11.38 17.66
CA PHE A 80 -3.69 11.45 16.92
C PHE A 80 -4.46 10.12 17.01
N ARG A 81 -3.80 8.98 16.78
CA ARG A 81 -4.40 7.64 16.90
C ARG A 81 -4.90 7.37 18.34
N ALA A 82 -4.12 7.74 19.34
CA ALA A 82 -4.52 7.60 20.74
C ALA A 82 -5.78 8.42 21.06
N ALA A 83 -5.89 9.66 20.55
CA ALA A 83 -7.08 10.49 20.70
C ALA A 83 -8.34 9.87 20.06
N LEU A 84 -8.17 9.16 18.94
CA LEU A 84 -9.25 8.42 18.26
C LEU A 84 -9.57 7.07 18.90
N LYS A 85 -8.83 6.63 19.93
CA LYS A 85 -8.88 5.26 20.49
C LYS A 85 -8.72 4.19 19.42
N ALA A 86 -7.96 4.47 18.36
CA ALA A 86 -7.63 3.53 17.33
C ALA A 86 -6.70 2.44 17.88
N LYS A 87 -6.90 1.20 17.44
CA LYS A 87 -5.93 0.14 17.78
C LYS A 87 -4.57 0.48 17.17
N PRO A 88 -3.47 0.11 17.86
CA PRO A 88 -2.14 0.17 17.27
C PRO A 88 -2.12 -0.60 15.94
N ASP A 89 -1.32 -0.13 14.98
CA ASP A 89 -1.09 -0.90 13.76
C ASP A 89 -0.44 -2.24 14.14
N GLU A 90 -1.00 -3.34 13.64
CA GLU A 90 -0.43 -4.69 13.83
C GLU A 90 0.93 -4.87 13.11
N ASP A 91 1.32 -3.92 12.26
CA ASP A 91 2.60 -3.91 11.54
C ASP A 91 3.81 -3.50 12.40
N GLY A 92 3.59 -3.12 13.65
CA GLY A 92 4.64 -2.97 14.64
C GLY A 92 4.93 -4.33 15.28
N ALA A 93 5.68 -5.21 14.62
CA ALA A 93 6.56 -6.07 15.40
C ALA A 93 7.31 -5.14 16.35
N GLU A 94 7.18 -5.35 17.66
CA GLU A 94 7.85 -4.52 18.65
C GLU A 94 9.29 -4.33 18.19
N ASP A 95 9.65 -3.09 17.85
CA ASP A 95 11.01 -2.70 17.50
C ASP A 95 11.85 -2.92 18.76
N ALA A 96 12.18 -4.18 19.07
CA ALA A 96 12.96 -4.54 20.22
C ALA A 96 14.39 -4.04 20.00
N ALA A 97 14.85 -3.18 20.88
CA ALA A 97 16.26 -2.83 20.92
C ALA A 97 17.06 -4.09 21.28
N LEU A 98 18.09 -4.41 20.50
CA LEU A 98 19.04 -5.42 20.91
C LEU A 98 19.90 -4.90 22.07
N PRO A 99 20.33 -5.77 23.02
CA PRO A 99 21.32 -5.39 23.99
C PRO A 99 22.63 -5.00 23.29
N GLU A 100 23.51 -4.34 24.01
CA GLU A 100 24.82 -3.98 23.50
C GLU A 100 25.61 -5.26 23.19
N LEU A 101 26.03 -5.41 21.94
CA LEU A 101 26.74 -6.57 21.42
C LEU A 101 28.08 -6.14 20.84
N SER A 102 29.10 -6.96 21.04
CA SER A 102 30.42 -6.76 20.46
C SER A 102 30.78 -7.86 19.48
N GLU A 103 31.50 -7.52 18.43
CA GLU A 103 31.98 -8.49 17.45
C GLU A 103 32.93 -9.50 18.14
N GLY A 104 32.71 -10.78 17.88
CA GLY A 104 33.48 -11.86 18.51
C GLY A 104 33.05 -12.20 19.94
N GLN A 105 31.98 -11.63 20.45
CA GLN A 105 31.42 -11.98 21.77
C GLN A 105 30.97 -13.42 21.80
N ILE A 106 31.42 -14.16 22.84
CA ILE A 106 31.10 -15.58 23.05
C ILE A 106 30.01 -15.70 24.12
N PHE A 107 28.98 -16.47 23.83
CA PHE A 107 27.91 -16.82 24.77
C PHE A 107 28.11 -18.26 25.23
N GLU A 108 28.59 -18.47 26.46
CA GLU A 108 28.94 -19.78 27.01
C GLU A 108 27.72 -20.66 27.32
N ALA A 109 26.55 -20.05 27.51
CA ALA A 109 25.33 -20.78 27.83
C ALA A 109 24.18 -20.27 26.92
N ALA A 110 24.04 -20.87 25.74
CA ALA A 110 22.92 -20.67 24.88
C ALA A 110 21.98 -21.87 24.91
N THR A 111 20.69 -21.63 25.14
CA THR A 111 19.66 -22.67 25.00
C THR A 111 18.85 -22.35 23.73
N ALA A 112 18.67 -23.36 22.88
CA ALA A 112 17.81 -23.27 21.73
C ALA A 112 16.52 -24.06 21.98
N SER A 113 15.36 -23.43 21.66
CA SER A 113 14.07 -24.11 21.66
C SER A 113 13.49 -24.07 20.25
N VAL A 114 12.87 -25.18 19.86
CA VAL A 114 12.13 -25.25 18.61
C VAL A 114 10.64 -24.95 18.91
N SER A 115 10.09 -23.93 18.26
CA SER A 115 8.65 -23.68 18.31
C SER A 115 8.04 -24.02 16.96
N GLU A 116 6.92 -24.72 16.98
CA GLU A 116 6.18 -25.08 15.78
C GLU A 116 5.13 -24.00 15.51
N HIS A 117 5.15 -23.46 14.30
CA HIS A 117 4.20 -22.45 13.85
C HIS A 117 3.59 -22.88 12.52
N TYR A 118 2.29 -22.63 12.37
CA TYR A 118 1.58 -22.88 11.12
C TYR A 118 1.35 -21.56 10.39
N THR A 119 1.56 -21.57 9.09
CA THR A 119 1.18 -20.42 8.23
C THR A 119 -0.33 -20.26 8.22
N THR A 120 -0.79 -19.05 8.33
CA THR A 120 -2.22 -18.72 8.14
C THR A 120 -2.45 -18.21 6.72
N PRO A 121 -3.63 -18.49 6.12
CA PRO A 121 -3.94 -17.93 4.82
C PRO A 121 -3.96 -16.39 4.88
N PRO A 122 -3.67 -15.70 3.75
CA PRO A 122 -3.76 -14.25 3.69
C PRO A 122 -5.15 -13.76 4.15
N LYS A 123 -5.16 -12.67 4.91
CA LYS A 123 -6.43 -12.03 5.31
C LYS A 123 -7.13 -11.46 4.06
N PRO A 124 -8.47 -11.49 3.98
CA PRO A 124 -9.21 -10.78 2.95
C PRO A 124 -8.82 -9.30 2.92
N TYR A 125 -8.82 -8.70 1.74
CA TYR A 125 -8.55 -7.27 1.59
C TYR A 125 -9.58 -6.43 2.35
N THR A 126 -9.12 -5.36 2.96
CA THR A 126 -9.93 -4.20 3.33
C THR A 126 -9.89 -3.19 2.19
N GLU A 127 -10.71 -2.14 2.23
CA GLU A 127 -10.63 -1.07 1.22
C GLU A 127 -9.24 -0.44 1.19
N ASP A 128 -8.65 -0.16 2.35
CA ASP A 128 -7.31 0.40 2.48
C ASP A 128 -6.23 -0.52 1.89
N SER A 129 -6.24 -1.80 2.28
CA SER A 129 -5.24 -2.76 1.77
C SER A 129 -5.42 -3.07 0.28
N LEU A 130 -6.66 -3.01 -0.24
CA LEU A 130 -6.92 -3.16 -1.68
C LEU A 130 -6.44 -1.93 -2.46
N LEU A 131 -6.67 -0.72 -1.96
CA LEU A 131 -6.14 0.51 -2.56
C LEU A 131 -4.61 0.48 -2.63
N SER A 132 -3.96 0.05 -1.54
CA SER A 132 -2.51 -0.13 -1.50
C SER A 132 -2.02 -1.20 -2.47
N ALA A 133 -2.74 -2.33 -2.59
CA ALA A 133 -2.42 -3.38 -3.56
C ALA A 133 -2.58 -2.88 -5.01
N MET A 134 -3.63 -2.12 -5.31
CA MET A 134 -3.82 -1.50 -6.64
C MET A 134 -2.70 -0.51 -6.97
N GLU A 135 -2.23 0.25 -6.00
CA GLU A 135 -1.13 1.21 -6.18
C GLU A 135 0.19 0.52 -6.52
N ASN A 136 0.43 -0.65 -5.95
CA ASN A 136 1.68 -1.38 -6.14
C ASN A 136 1.60 -2.47 -7.21
N ALA A 137 0.41 -2.72 -7.78
CA ALA A 137 0.21 -3.76 -8.79
C ALA A 137 1.02 -3.45 -10.07
N GLY A 138 1.87 -4.37 -10.51
CA GLY A 138 2.70 -4.23 -11.71
C GLY A 138 3.78 -3.15 -11.63
N LYS A 139 4.03 -2.58 -10.45
CA LYS A 139 5.03 -1.51 -10.28
C LYS A 139 6.45 -1.95 -10.63
N GLU A 140 6.78 -3.22 -10.38
CA GLU A 140 8.09 -3.80 -10.70
C GLU A 140 8.33 -3.91 -12.20
N ASP A 141 7.26 -3.94 -13.00
CA ASP A 141 7.31 -4.07 -14.46
C ASP A 141 7.20 -2.71 -15.16
N MET A 142 7.00 -1.62 -14.42
CA MET A 142 6.86 -0.26 -14.96
C MET A 142 8.17 0.53 -14.87
N PRO A 143 8.51 1.35 -15.89
CA PRO A 143 9.62 2.29 -15.79
C PRO A 143 9.43 3.28 -14.65
N GLU A 144 10.52 3.71 -14.02
CA GLU A 144 10.47 4.71 -12.92
C GLU A 144 9.89 6.06 -13.36
N ASP A 145 9.99 6.39 -14.64
CA ASP A 145 9.48 7.62 -15.24
C ASP A 145 8.06 7.48 -15.81
N ALA A 146 7.41 6.32 -15.65
CA ALA A 146 6.02 6.13 -16.07
C ALA A 146 5.12 7.16 -15.37
N GLU A 147 4.26 7.82 -16.15
CA GLU A 147 3.34 8.84 -15.65
C GLU A 147 2.34 8.26 -14.64
N ARG A 148 1.95 7.01 -14.84
CA ARG A 148 1.04 6.27 -13.97
C ARG A 148 1.68 4.96 -13.53
N GLN A 149 1.58 4.67 -12.26
CA GLN A 149 2.04 3.42 -11.67
C GLN A 149 0.88 2.72 -10.95
N GLY A 150 0.81 1.39 -11.09
CA GLY A 150 -0.25 0.58 -10.52
C GLY A 150 -1.53 0.55 -11.35
N LEU A 151 -2.59 0.02 -10.78
CA LEU A 151 -3.92 -0.05 -11.38
C LEU A 151 -4.71 1.22 -11.04
N GLY A 152 -5.08 1.99 -12.06
CA GLY A 152 -5.81 3.24 -11.92
C GLY A 152 -5.00 4.36 -11.25
N THR A 153 -5.61 5.52 -11.14
CA THR A 153 -5.04 6.68 -10.44
C THR A 153 -5.59 6.79 -9.02
N PRO A 154 -4.97 7.54 -8.11
CA PRO A 154 -5.54 7.81 -6.78
C PRO A 154 -6.99 8.28 -6.82
N ALA A 155 -7.36 9.09 -7.82
CA ALA A 155 -8.72 9.59 -7.99
C ALA A 155 -9.73 8.54 -8.47
N THR A 156 -9.30 7.50 -9.16
CA THR A 156 -10.18 6.49 -9.80
C THR A 156 -10.27 5.18 -9.04
N ARG A 157 -9.28 4.82 -8.22
CA ARG A 157 -9.23 3.52 -7.52
C ARG A 157 -10.46 3.28 -6.63
N ALA A 158 -10.86 4.29 -5.84
CA ALA A 158 -12.04 4.17 -4.99
C ALA A 158 -13.32 3.91 -5.81
N ALA A 159 -13.49 4.62 -6.94
CA ALA A 159 -14.62 4.41 -7.84
C ALA A 159 -14.61 3.00 -8.49
N MET A 160 -13.45 2.42 -8.75
CA MET A 160 -13.33 1.04 -9.23
C MET A 160 -13.84 0.04 -8.20
N ILE A 161 -13.47 0.21 -6.92
CA ILE A 161 -13.97 -0.64 -5.83
C ILE A 161 -15.49 -0.52 -5.70
N GLU A 162 -16.04 0.70 -5.70
CA GLU A 162 -17.47 0.93 -5.65
C GLU A 162 -18.21 0.30 -6.85
N LYS A 163 -17.59 0.32 -8.04
CA LYS A 163 -18.14 -0.34 -9.22
C LYS A 163 -18.22 -1.85 -9.06
N LEU A 164 -17.21 -2.49 -8.49
CA LEU A 164 -17.24 -3.94 -8.20
C LEU A 164 -18.31 -4.30 -7.17
N LEU A 165 -18.50 -3.46 -6.14
CA LEU A 165 -19.54 -3.61 -5.14
C LEU A 165 -20.94 -3.44 -5.74
N SER A 166 -21.15 -2.37 -6.51
CA SER A 166 -22.45 -2.11 -7.16
C SER A 166 -22.84 -3.13 -8.22
N ALA A 167 -21.86 -3.71 -8.90
CA ALA A 167 -22.05 -4.80 -9.84
C ALA A 167 -22.27 -6.16 -9.16
N GLY A 168 -22.14 -6.24 -7.82
CA GLY A 168 -22.35 -7.46 -7.07
C GLY A 168 -21.24 -8.51 -7.20
N PHE A 169 -20.07 -8.15 -7.70
CA PHE A 169 -18.92 -9.05 -7.79
C PHE A 169 -18.14 -9.16 -6.48
N VAL A 170 -18.23 -8.13 -5.63
CA VAL A 170 -17.62 -8.06 -4.31
C VAL A 170 -18.66 -7.57 -3.33
N GLU A 171 -18.60 -8.03 -2.09
CA GLU A 171 -19.44 -7.56 -0.97
C GLU A 171 -18.59 -7.14 0.23
N ARG A 172 -19.14 -6.21 1.04
CA ARG A 172 -18.51 -5.80 2.31
C ARG A 172 -18.98 -6.75 3.42
N LYS A 173 -18.03 -7.43 4.09
CA LYS A 173 -18.27 -8.19 5.32
C LYS A 173 -17.50 -7.52 6.47
N GLY A 174 -18.17 -6.66 7.21
CA GLY A 174 -17.53 -5.80 8.21
C GLY A 174 -16.56 -4.82 7.53
N LYS A 175 -15.26 -4.92 7.82
CA LYS A 175 -14.22 -4.13 7.17
C LYS A 175 -13.60 -4.81 5.94
N SER A 176 -13.91 -6.08 5.72
CA SER A 176 -13.30 -6.88 4.65
C SER A 176 -14.12 -6.83 3.38
N LEU A 177 -13.43 -6.86 2.25
CA LEU A 177 -13.98 -7.06 0.92
C LEU A 177 -13.88 -8.53 0.56
N VAL A 178 -15.00 -9.15 0.24
CA VAL A 178 -15.08 -10.58 -0.06
C VAL A 178 -15.69 -10.78 -1.43
N PRO A 179 -15.12 -11.59 -2.31
CA PRO A 179 -15.71 -11.88 -3.61
C PRO A 179 -17.01 -12.65 -3.44
N THR A 180 -18.01 -12.32 -4.25
CA THR A 180 -19.26 -13.08 -4.36
C THR A 180 -19.07 -14.30 -5.26
N LYS A 181 -20.05 -15.18 -5.31
CA LYS A 181 -20.04 -16.32 -6.25
C LYS A 181 -19.92 -15.83 -7.69
N ASP A 182 -20.60 -14.75 -8.04
CA ASP A 182 -20.57 -14.19 -9.40
C ASP A 182 -19.20 -13.55 -9.70
N GLY A 183 -18.59 -12.89 -8.71
CA GLY A 183 -17.23 -12.38 -8.84
C GLY A 183 -16.19 -13.47 -9.05
N ILE A 184 -16.32 -14.59 -8.34
CA ILE A 184 -15.45 -15.76 -8.52
C ILE A 184 -15.67 -16.36 -9.92
N ASN A 185 -16.92 -16.56 -10.34
CA ASN A 185 -17.25 -17.09 -11.67
C ASN A 185 -16.67 -16.20 -12.78
N LEU A 186 -16.82 -14.88 -12.66
CA LEU A 186 -16.24 -13.93 -13.61
C LEU A 186 -14.71 -14.09 -13.68
N ALA A 187 -14.04 -14.14 -12.53
CA ALA A 187 -12.58 -14.30 -12.49
C ALA A 187 -12.10 -15.63 -13.09
N VAL A 188 -12.91 -16.70 -13.01
CA VAL A 188 -12.59 -18.00 -13.62
C VAL A 188 -12.75 -17.95 -15.15
N ILE A 189 -13.78 -17.27 -15.64
CA ILE A 189 -14.09 -17.20 -17.08
C ILE A 189 -13.09 -16.26 -17.81
N LEU A 190 -12.69 -15.17 -17.18
CA LEU A 190 -11.78 -14.19 -17.78
C LEU A 190 -10.44 -14.82 -18.15
N PRO A 191 -9.89 -14.49 -19.35
CA PRO A 191 -8.55 -14.92 -19.75
C PRO A 191 -7.47 -14.32 -18.84
N ASP A 192 -6.37 -15.04 -18.67
CA ASP A 192 -5.30 -14.67 -17.74
C ASP A 192 -4.69 -13.29 -18.05
N MET A 193 -4.60 -12.94 -19.33
CA MET A 193 -4.11 -11.63 -19.74
C MET A 193 -4.91 -10.46 -19.16
N LEU A 194 -6.24 -10.60 -19.01
CA LEU A 194 -7.10 -9.57 -18.44
C LEU A 194 -7.06 -9.55 -16.90
N LYS A 195 -6.56 -10.60 -16.27
CA LYS A 195 -6.38 -10.71 -14.82
C LYS A 195 -5.00 -10.23 -14.37
N SER A 196 -4.09 -10.08 -15.31
CA SER A 196 -2.71 -9.67 -15.01
C SER A 196 -2.55 -8.16 -15.01
N PRO A 197 -1.84 -7.57 -14.04
CA PRO A 197 -1.47 -6.16 -14.07
C PRO A 197 -0.47 -5.83 -15.19
N LEU A 198 0.20 -6.83 -15.76
CA LEU A 198 1.19 -6.65 -16.86
C LEU A 198 0.59 -5.97 -18.08
N LEU A 199 -0.64 -6.33 -18.46
CA LEU A 199 -1.31 -5.67 -19.59
C LEU A 199 -1.43 -4.15 -19.38
N THR A 200 -1.77 -3.73 -18.16
CA THR A 200 -1.83 -2.31 -17.83
C THR A 200 -0.44 -1.68 -17.87
N ALA A 201 0.58 -2.37 -17.33
CA ALA A 201 1.96 -1.89 -17.36
C ALA A 201 2.47 -1.71 -18.81
N GLU A 202 2.25 -2.69 -19.68
CA GLU A 202 2.62 -2.61 -21.10
C GLU A 202 1.93 -1.43 -21.82
N TRP A 203 0.66 -1.19 -21.53
CA TRP A 203 -0.07 -0.08 -22.12
C TRP A 203 0.44 1.28 -21.61
N GLU A 204 0.74 1.42 -20.34
CA GLU A 204 1.30 2.66 -19.77
C GLU A 204 2.72 2.94 -20.32
N ILE A 205 3.54 1.92 -20.54
CA ILE A 205 4.83 2.05 -21.22
C ILE A 205 4.63 2.61 -22.63
N ARG A 206 3.76 2.00 -23.43
CA ARG A 206 3.49 2.42 -24.79
C ARG A 206 2.89 3.82 -24.87
N LEU A 207 1.97 4.15 -23.96
CA LEU A 207 1.42 5.51 -23.87
C LEU A 207 2.50 6.56 -23.53
N THR A 208 3.44 6.20 -22.67
CA THR A 208 4.60 7.05 -22.36
C THR A 208 5.50 7.23 -23.59
N GLU A 209 5.72 6.17 -24.37
CA GLU A 209 6.49 6.25 -25.62
C GLU A 209 5.80 7.08 -26.70
N ILE A 210 4.47 6.97 -26.81
CA ILE A 210 3.66 7.83 -27.70
C ILE A 210 3.78 9.29 -27.28
N ALA A 211 3.71 9.59 -25.99
CA ALA A 211 3.86 10.96 -25.49
C ALA A 211 5.26 11.54 -25.76
N LYS A 212 6.29 10.68 -25.81
CA LYS A 212 7.66 11.04 -26.19
C LYS A 212 7.88 11.09 -27.72
N GLY A 213 6.90 10.66 -28.52
CA GLY A 213 6.98 10.61 -29.98
C GLY A 213 7.78 9.42 -30.53
N SER A 214 8.02 8.38 -29.73
CA SER A 214 8.80 7.18 -30.08
C SER A 214 7.95 5.96 -30.46
N ASP A 215 6.63 5.97 -30.20
CA ASP A 215 5.68 4.94 -30.66
C ASP A 215 4.49 5.57 -31.42
N ASP A 216 3.80 4.76 -32.23
CA ASP A 216 2.69 5.19 -33.10
C ASP A 216 1.33 4.98 -32.40
N PRO A 217 0.55 6.08 -32.16
CA PRO A 217 -0.78 6.00 -31.58
C PRO A 217 -1.76 5.13 -32.36
N GLN A 218 -1.67 5.12 -33.70
CA GLN A 218 -2.59 4.34 -34.55
C GLN A 218 -2.32 2.86 -34.40
N ARG A 219 -1.05 2.46 -34.37
CA ARG A 219 -0.65 1.07 -34.13
C ARG A 219 -1.05 0.59 -32.73
N PHE A 220 -0.97 1.47 -31.72
CA PHE A 220 -1.42 1.16 -30.38
C PHE A 220 -2.93 0.89 -30.36
N MET A 221 -3.75 1.78 -30.93
CA MET A 221 -5.20 1.60 -31.01
C MET A 221 -5.60 0.36 -31.82
N GLN A 222 -4.93 0.09 -32.93
CA GLN A 222 -5.17 -1.13 -33.72
C GLN A 222 -4.95 -2.39 -32.89
N GLY A 223 -3.89 -2.41 -32.06
CA GLY A 223 -3.61 -3.53 -31.16
C GLY A 223 -4.73 -3.78 -30.14
N ILE A 224 -5.33 -2.72 -29.59
CA ILE A 224 -6.47 -2.82 -28.67
C ILE A 224 -7.71 -3.37 -29.39
N GLU A 225 -7.99 -2.87 -30.60
CA GLU A 225 -9.12 -3.34 -31.40
C GLU A 225 -8.98 -4.81 -31.76
N ASP A 226 -7.81 -5.24 -32.19
CA ASP A 226 -7.55 -6.62 -32.58
C ASP A 226 -7.65 -7.57 -31.37
N MET A 227 -7.10 -7.19 -30.22
CA MET A 227 -7.28 -7.91 -28.97
C MET A 227 -8.77 -8.02 -28.59
N THR A 228 -9.52 -6.93 -28.69
CA THR A 228 -10.96 -6.93 -28.36
C THR A 228 -11.74 -7.86 -29.31
N ARG A 229 -11.45 -7.81 -30.62
CA ARG A 229 -12.09 -8.70 -31.60
C ARG A 229 -11.77 -10.17 -31.31
N GLU A 230 -10.55 -10.47 -30.93
CA GLU A 230 -10.14 -11.84 -30.59
C GLU A 230 -10.86 -12.34 -29.34
N LEU A 231 -10.93 -11.50 -28.29
CA LEU A 231 -11.65 -11.84 -27.06
C LEU A 231 -13.15 -12.11 -27.32
N VAL A 232 -13.82 -11.22 -28.07
CA VAL A 232 -15.25 -11.39 -28.41
C VAL A 232 -15.51 -12.63 -29.27
N LYS A 233 -14.55 -13.09 -30.10
CA LYS A 233 -14.70 -14.32 -30.86
C LYS A 233 -14.55 -15.57 -30.02
N ARG A 234 -13.82 -15.47 -28.93
CA ARG A 234 -13.49 -16.60 -28.05
C ARG A 234 -14.53 -16.86 -26.97
N TYR A 235 -15.24 -15.83 -26.54
CA TYR A 235 -16.25 -15.80 -25.45
C TYR A 235 -17.60 -15.27 -25.96
#